data_99886e3224109628e904349f51b88cd5
#
_entry.id   99886e3224109628e904349f51b88cd5
#
_cell.length_a   1.000
_cell.length_b   1.000
_cell.length_c   1.000
_cell.angle_alpha   90.00
_cell.angle_beta   90.00
_cell.angle_gamma   90.00
#
_symmetry.space_group_name_H-M   'P 1'
#
loop_
_entity.id
_entity.type
_entity.pdbx_description
1 polymer ?
#
loop_
_entity_poly.entity_id
_entity_poly.type
_entity_poly.pdbx_seq_one_letter_code
_entity_poly.pdbx_strand_id
1 'polypeptide(L)'
;QKLKIELQNDNEDFINWYKNHQLIKLFLESKKCNFIWNGSLIRSSYKDEFRYDGDFFLNVLDKGVDNKHAGPKHLKNYATKLYDHINNNFPHFLLNDKTKLNIKNSNKLI
;
A
#
# COMPACT_ATOMS: atom_id res chain seq x y z
N GLN A 1 29.38 -17.73 13.80
CA GLN A 1 29.43 -16.28 14.00
C GLN A 1 28.70 -15.50 12.90
N LYS A 2 28.92 -15.88 11.62
CA LYS A 2 28.25 -15.20 10.51
C LYS A 2 26.74 -15.35 10.58
N LEU A 3 26.23 -16.54 10.87
CA LEU A 3 24.81 -16.80 11.02
C LEU A 3 24.21 -16.02 12.18
N LYS A 4 24.93 -15.96 13.31
CA LYS A 4 24.47 -15.21 14.49
C LYS A 4 24.39 -13.70 14.22
N ILE A 5 25.36 -13.16 13.48
CA ILE A 5 25.36 -11.74 13.07
C ILE A 5 24.21 -11.45 12.12
N GLU A 6 23.95 -12.33 11.16
CA GLU A 6 22.84 -12.18 10.21
C GLU A 6 21.49 -12.20 10.93
N LEU A 7 21.27 -13.10 11.88
CA LEU A 7 20.04 -13.17 12.67
C LEU A 7 19.87 -11.93 13.55
N GLN A 8 20.95 -11.43 14.14
CA GLN A 8 20.94 -10.21 14.95
C GLN A 8 20.60 -9.00 14.11
N ASN A 9 21.18 -8.88 12.92
CA ASN A 9 20.89 -7.79 11.97
C ASN A 9 19.43 -7.83 11.51
N ASP A 10 18.86 -9.02 11.23
CA ASP A 10 17.46 -9.17 10.86
C ASP A 10 16.53 -8.68 11.99
N ASN A 11 16.86 -8.98 13.25
CA ASN A 11 16.07 -8.49 14.38
C ASN A 11 16.16 -6.99 14.54
N GLU A 12 17.35 -6.41 14.40
CA GLU A 12 17.55 -4.96 14.43
C GLU A 12 16.80 -4.27 13.29
N ASP A 13 16.88 -4.81 12.09
CA ASP A 13 16.18 -4.29 10.92
C ASP A 13 14.66 -4.33 11.13
N PHE A 14 14.14 -5.41 11.69
CA PHE A 14 12.72 -5.53 12.00
C PHE A 14 12.29 -4.49 13.05
N ILE A 15 13.07 -4.33 14.13
CA ILE A 15 12.77 -3.35 15.18
C ILE A 15 12.78 -1.93 14.60
N ASN A 16 13.77 -1.59 13.79
CA ASN A 16 13.86 -0.29 13.15
C ASN A 16 12.71 -0.05 12.19
N TRP A 17 12.38 -1.06 11.38
CA TRP A 17 11.22 -1.02 10.48
C TRP A 17 9.93 -0.78 11.28
N TYR A 18 9.72 -1.53 12.36
CA TYR A 18 8.52 -1.42 13.19
C TYR A 18 8.40 -0.03 13.82
N LYS A 19 9.49 0.50 14.36
CA LYS A 19 9.51 1.86 14.94
C LYS A 19 9.13 2.90 13.89
N ASN A 20 9.74 2.83 12.72
CA ASN A 20 9.46 3.75 11.62
C ASN A 20 8.02 3.64 11.16
N HIS A 21 7.50 2.42 11.06
CA HIS A 21 6.11 2.15 10.71
C HIS A 21 5.16 2.81 11.71
N GLN A 22 5.41 2.63 13.01
CA GLN A 22 4.59 3.24 14.06
C GLN A 22 4.65 4.77 14.03
N LEU A 23 5.82 5.35 13.81
CA LEU A 23 5.98 6.80 13.71
C LEU A 23 5.19 7.37 12.53
N ILE A 24 5.28 6.74 11.37
CA ILE A 24 4.52 7.14 10.18
C ILE A 24 3.03 7.04 10.45
N LYS A 25 2.58 5.94 11.05
CA LYS A 25 1.18 5.72 11.39
C LYS A 25 0.65 6.81 12.31
N LEU A 26 1.37 7.10 13.40
CA LEU A 26 1.01 8.15 14.35
C LEU A 26 0.96 9.52 13.68
N PHE A 27 1.92 9.82 12.81
CA PHE A 27 1.94 11.07 12.06
C PHE A 27 0.71 11.21 11.17
N LEU A 28 0.40 10.17 10.38
CA LEU A 28 -0.75 10.19 9.48
C LEU A 28 -2.06 10.31 10.25
N GLU A 29 -2.20 9.59 11.37
CA GLU A 29 -3.36 9.69 12.24
C GLU A 29 -3.50 11.11 12.82
N SER A 30 -2.40 11.73 13.24
CA SER A 30 -2.41 13.10 13.77
C SER A 30 -2.87 14.12 12.73
N LYS A 31 -2.63 13.85 11.45
CA LYS A 31 -3.07 14.68 10.33
C LYS A 31 -4.45 14.29 9.80
N LYS A 32 -5.09 13.29 10.40
CA LYS A 32 -6.39 12.73 9.97
C LYS A 32 -6.34 12.25 8.52
N CYS A 33 -5.21 11.70 8.11
CA CYS A 33 -5.03 11.12 6.78
C CYS A 33 -5.41 9.64 6.81
N ASN A 34 -6.16 9.21 5.82
CA ASN A 34 -6.43 7.80 5.59
C ASN A 34 -5.23 7.19 4.85
N PHE A 35 -4.88 5.95 5.20
CA PHE A 35 -3.73 5.29 4.60
C PHE A 35 -3.92 3.78 4.52
N ILE A 36 -3.28 3.17 3.53
CA ILE A 36 -3.23 1.71 3.36
C ILE A 36 -1.77 1.31 3.17
N TRP A 37 -1.33 0.29 3.89
CA TRP A 37 0.00 -0.28 3.74
C TRP A 37 0.00 -1.34 2.64
N ASN A 38 0.98 -1.29 1.75
CA ASN A 38 1.19 -2.36 0.78
C ASN A 38 1.93 -3.50 1.47
N GLY A 39 1.25 -4.62 1.66
CA GLY A 39 1.78 -5.78 2.37
C GLY A 39 2.86 -6.55 1.62
N SER A 40 3.04 -6.28 0.32
CA SER A 40 4.04 -7.01 -0.47
C SER A 40 5.48 -6.82 0.03
N LEU A 41 5.75 -5.68 0.67
CA LEU A 41 7.08 -5.36 1.20
C LEU A 41 7.15 -5.48 2.72
N ILE A 42 6.06 -5.87 3.36
CA ILE A 42 5.98 -5.96 4.82
C ILE A 42 6.19 -7.42 5.25
N ARG A 43 6.87 -7.62 6.38
CA ARG A 43 7.06 -8.96 6.93
C ARG A 43 5.69 -9.60 7.22
N SER A 44 5.53 -10.85 6.81
CA SER A 44 4.26 -11.58 6.92
C SER A 44 3.77 -11.76 8.36
N SER A 45 4.67 -11.72 9.33
CA SER A 45 4.33 -11.84 10.75
C SER A 45 3.66 -10.59 11.32
N TYR A 46 3.81 -9.44 10.67
CA TYR A 46 3.19 -8.20 11.12
C TYR A 46 1.81 -8.05 10.51
N LYS A 47 0.80 -7.84 11.35
CA LYS A 47 -0.59 -7.61 10.91
C LYS A 47 -1.04 -6.21 11.28
N ASP A 48 -1.69 -5.55 10.33
CA ASP A 48 -2.28 -4.23 10.53
C ASP A 48 -3.61 -4.22 9.78
N GLU A 49 -4.65 -3.61 10.39
CA GLU A 49 -5.98 -3.54 9.78
C GLU A 49 -5.98 -2.78 8.44
N PHE A 50 -5.04 -1.85 8.26
CA PHE A 50 -4.93 -1.03 7.05
C PHE A 50 -3.92 -1.60 6.06
N ARG A 51 -3.60 -2.89 6.17
CA ARG A 51 -2.69 -3.56 5.25
C ARG A 51 -3.46 -4.19 4.09
N TYR A 52 -2.91 -4.03 2.89
CA TYR A 52 -3.40 -4.71 1.70
C TYR A 52 -2.30 -5.61 1.13
N ASP A 53 -2.58 -6.91 1.03
CA ASP A 53 -1.67 -7.91 0.48
C ASP A 53 -2.07 -8.24 -0.95
N GLY A 54 -1.71 -7.37 -1.90
CA GLY A 54 -1.95 -7.61 -3.31
C GLY A 54 -0.70 -8.09 -4.03
N ASP A 55 -0.89 -8.66 -5.21
CA ASP A 55 0.20 -9.15 -6.07
C ASP A 55 0.86 -7.99 -6.83
N PHE A 56 1.63 -7.16 -6.12
CA PHE A 56 2.35 -6.07 -6.78
C PHE A 56 3.61 -6.56 -7.49
N PHE A 57 4.36 -7.45 -6.85
CA PHE A 57 5.62 -7.97 -7.37
C PHE A 57 5.54 -9.42 -7.85
N LEU A 58 4.50 -10.15 -7.46
CA LEU A 58 4.30 -11.55 -7.82
C LEU A 58 3.18 -11.68 -8.85
N ASN A 59 3.24 -12.76 -9.63
CA ASN A 59 2.21 -13.07 -10.64
C ASN A 59 1.96 -11.91 -11.61
N VAL A 60 3.04 -11.30 -12.06
CA VAL A 60 3.00 -10.12 -12.93
C VAL A 60 2.39 -10.47 -14.29
N LEU A 61 1.33 -9.74 -14.69
CA LEU A 61 0.60 -10.00 -15.93
C LEU A 61 1.39 -9.59 -17.17
N ASP A 62 2.12 -8.49 -17.08
CA ASP A 62 2.95 -7.96 -18.15
C ASP A 62 4.15 -7.23 -17.54
N LYS A 63 5.15 -6.97 -18.36
CA LYS A 63 6.36 -6.24 -17.94
C LYS A 63 6.45 -4.92 -18.66
N GLY A 64 7.08 -3.95 -18.01
CA GLY A 64 7.36 -2.64 -18.57
C GLY A 64 8.44 -2.68 -19.65
N VAL A 65 8.78 -1.52 -20.16
CA VAL A 65 9.77 -1.36 -21.24
C VAL A 65 11.13 -1.94 -20.86
N ASP A 66 11.50 -1.87 -19.58
CA ASP A 66 12.77 -2.40 -19.08
C ASP A 66 12.78 -3.92 -18.93
N ASN A 67 11.67 -4.59 -19.18
CA ASN A 67 11.49 -6.03 -19.03
C ASN A 67 11.81 -6.56 -17.62
N LYS A 68 11.75 -5.70 -16.59
CA LYS A 68 12.03 -6.02 -15.19
C LYS A 68 10.87 -5.68 -14.28
N HIS A 69 10.33 -4.48 -14.40
CA HIS A 69 9.23 -4.01 -13.57
C HIS A 69 7.89 -4.41 -14.15
N ALA A 70 6.86 -4.40 -13.30
CA ALA A 70 5.49 -4.64 -13.73
C ALA A 70 5.08 -3.63 -14.80
N GLY A 71 4.37 -4.09 -15.82
CA GLY A 71 3.88 -3.26 -16.90
C GLY A 71 2.55 -2.59 -16.57
N PRO A 72 2.05 -1.74 -17.50
CA PRO A 72 0.83 -0.96 -17.27
C PRO A 72 -0.41 -1.81 -17.04
N LYS A 73 -0.51 -2.96 -17.70
CA LYS A 73 -1.64 -3.87 -17.53
C LYS A 73 -1.71 -4.43 -16.10
N HIS A 74 -0.56 -4.87 -15.58
CA HIS A 74 -0.47 -5.38 -14.21
C HIS A 74 -0.76 -4.27 -13.19
N LEU A 75 -0.21 -3.08 -13.38
CA LEU A 75 -0.43 -1.95 -12.48
C LEU A 75 -1.89 -1.52 -12.46
N LYS A 76 -2.56 -1.51 -13.60
CA LYS A 76 -3.99 -1.22 -13.68
C LYS A 76 -4.81 -2.26 -12.93
N ASN A 77 -4.48 -3.54 -13.10
CA ASN A 77 -5.14 -4.62 -12.39
C ASN A 77 -4.94 -4.51 -10.87
N TYR A 78 -3.73 -4.22 -10.44
CA TYR A 78 -3.43 -4.00 -9.02
C TYR A 78 -4.22 -2.82 -8.45
N ALA A 79 -4.24 -1.70 -9.16
CA ALA A 79 -4.97 -0.51 -8.72
C ALA A 79 -6.49 -0.78 -8.60
N THR A 80 -7.05 -1.54 -9.52
CA THR A 80 -8.47 -1.93 -9.48
C THR A 80 -8.77 -2.79 -8.26
N LYS A 81 -7.93 -3.78 -7.99
CA LYS A 81 -8.09 -4.65 -6.82
C LYS A 81 -7.92 -3.88 -5.51
N LEU A 82 -6.97 -2.97 -5.45
CA LEU A 82 -6.78 -2.11 -4.28
C LEU A 82 -7.99 -1.21 -4.06
N TYR A 83 -8.52 -0.62 -5.11
CA TYR A 83 -9.74 0.20 -5.02
C TYR A 83 -10.91 -0.62 -4.49
N ASP A 84 -11.11 -1.83 -5.01
CA ASP A 84 -12.18 -2.72 -4.55
C ASP A 84 -12.01 -3.08 -3.08
N HIS A 85 -10.77 -3.35 -2.65
CA HIS A 85 -10.46 -3.63 -1.25
C HIS A 85 -10.83 -2.44 -0.34
N ILE A 86 -10.47 -1.23 -0.73
CA ILE A 86 -10.81 -0.01 0.02
C ILE A 86 -12.32 0.20 0.05
N ASN A 87 -12.98 0.06 -1.09
CA ASN A 87 -14.41 0.24 -1.19
C ASN A 87 -15.20 -0.76 -0.31
N ASN A 88 -14.71 -1.99 -0.23
CA ASN A 88 -15.38 -3.05 0.53
C ASN A 88 -15.10 -2.99 2.03
N ASN A 89 -13.90 -2.57 2.43
CA ASN A 89 -13.46 -2.63 3.83
C ASN A 89 -13.38 -1.25 4.49
N PHE A 90 -13.07 -0.22 3.74
CA PHE A 90 -12.86 1.14 4.27
C PHE A 90 -13.55 2.18 3.37
N PRO A 91 -14.88 2.07 3.17
CA PRO A 91 -15.57 3.00 2.24
C PRO A 91 -15.44 4.46 2.65
N HIS A 92 -15.22 4.73 3.94
CA HIS A 92 -15.01 6.07 4.45
C HIS A 92 -13.66 6.69 4.04
N PHE A 93 -12.72 5.89 3.53
CA PHE A 93 -11.46 6.37 2.96
C PHE A 93 -11.65 7.04 1.61
N LEU A 94 -12.74 6.70 0.91
CA LEU A 94 -13.05 7.30 -0.38
C LEU A 94 -13.55 8.74 -0.19
N LEU A 95 -13.48 9.52 -1.25
CA LEU A 95 -13.97 10.89 -1.25
C LEU A 95 -15.43 10.95 -0.78
N ASN A 96 -15.77 11.93 0.03
CA ASN A 96 -17.17 12.16 0.44
C ASN A 96 -18.01 12.56 -0.79
N ASP A 97 -19.32 12.48 -0.67
CA ASP A 97 -20.23 12.71 -1.81
C ASP A 97 -20.07 14.10 -2.41
N LYS A 98 -19.84 15.11 -1.58
CA LYS A 98 -19.62 16.47 -2.05
C LYS A 98 -18.35 16.58 -2.92
N THR A 99 -17.26 15.96 -2.48
CA THR A 99 -16.00 15.94 -3.22
C THR A 99 -16.15 15.16 -4.54
N LYS A 100 -16.84 14.02 -4.50
CA LYS A 100 -17.14 13.23 -5.71
C LYS A 100 -17.94 14.04 -6.71
N LEU A 101 -18.94 14.77 -6.25
CA LEU A 101 -19.77 15.63 -7.10
C LEU A 101 -18.95 16.74 -7.74
N ASN A 102 -18.06 17.38 -6.99
CA ASN A 102 -17.18 18.44 -7.52
C ASN A 102 -16.26 17.92 -8.61
N ILE A 103 -15.67 16.74 -8.45
CA ILE A 103 -14.83 16.09 -9.46
C ILE A 103 -15.66 15.78 -10.71
N LYS A 104 -16.85 15.24 -10.54
CA LYS A 104 -17.77 14.93 -11.64
C LYS A 104 -18.15 16.16 -12.42
N ASN A 105 -18.45 17.28 -11.74
CA ASN A 105 -18.79 18.54 -12.38
C ASN A 105 -17.60 19.14 -13.14
N SER A 106 -16.39 19.05 -12.57
CA SER A 106 -15.16 19.49 -13.24
C SER A 106 -14.93 18.72 -14.54
N ASN A 107 -15.17 17.41 -14.54
CA ASN A 107 -15.03 16.58 -15.73
C ASN A 107 -16.05 16.94 -16.81
N LYS A 108 -17.22 17.43 -16.43
CA LYS A 108 -18.25 17.89 -17.39
C LYS A 108 -17.89 19.19 -18.08
N LEU A 109 -17.02 20.00 -17.48
CA LEU A 109 -16.56 21.27 -18.04
C LEU A 109 -15.44 21.11 -19.08
N ILE A 110 -14.88 19.91 -19.18
CA ILE A 110 -13.86 19.56 -20.15
C ILE A 110 -14.49 18.87 -21.36
#